data_36f2cfd432b3c3ff9644e81d8aa1ac29
#
_entry.id   36f2cfd432b3c3ff9644e81d8aa1ac29
#
_cell.length_a   1.000
_cell.length_b   1.000
_cell.length_c   1.000
_cell.angle_alpha   90.00
_cell.angle_beta   90.00
_cell.angle_gamma   90.00
#
_symmetry.space_group_name_H-M   'P 1'
#
loop_
_entity.id
_entity.type
_entity.pdbx_description
1 polymer ?
#
loop_
_entity_poly.entity_id
_entity_poly.type
_entity_poly.pdbx_seq_one_letter_code
_entity_poly.pdbx_strand_id
1 'polypeptide(L)'
;MLSRLFVLNVANLCSCPFNENILKTNNEKAINLKSRKMTKTKIVVHRKDALKKVFKGVSLDSLAIGEKSMVAKMNYVKGNFATTHQHPHEQCGYVISGEYRLKVEIPEENIDILLHAGDSYAIPGNTPHSFEVIEGGEVVDVFTPQREDYL
;
A
#
# COMPACT_ATOMS: atom_id res chain seq x y z
N MET A 1 -60.20 9.83 -18.99
CA MET A 1 -59.21 10.24 -20.03
C MET A 1 -58.03 9.31 -19.94
N LEU A 2 -57.93 8.42 -20.93
CA LEU A 2 -56.91 7.38 -21.01
C LEU A 2 -55.60 7.98 -21.55
N SER A 3 -54.48 7.77 -20.90
CA SER A 3 -53.18 7.97 -21.50
C SER A 3 -52.49 6.63 -21.69
N ARG A 4 -52.19 6.35 -22.92
CA ARG A 4 -51.62 5.10 -23.47
C ARG A 4 -50.16 4.92 -23.07
N LEU A 5 -49.89 3.74 -22.57
CA LEU A 5 -48.53 3.22 -22.38
C LEU A 5 -47.95 2.85 -23.76
N PHE A 6 -46.82 3.44 -24.16
CA PHE A 6 -46.05 3.02 -25.31
C PHE A 6 -44.99 2.01 -24.86
N VAL A 7 -45.21 0.75 -25.24
CA VAL A 7 -44.20 -0.29 -25.13
C VAL A 7 -43.39 -0.27 -26.43
N LEU A 8 -42.15 0.15 -26.34
CA LEU A 8 -41.19 0.00 -27.45
C LEU A 8 -40.50 -1.36 -27.36
N ASN A 9 -40.89 -2.21 -28.28
CA ASN A 9 -40.29 -3.50 -28.52
C ASN A 9 -39.04 -3.29 -29.41
N VAL A 10 -37.83 -3.48 -28.86
CA VAL A 10 -36.59 -3.49 -29.62
C VAL A 10 -36.03 -4.91 -29.61
N ALA A 11 -36.59 -5.73 -30.49
CA ALA A 11 -35.94 -6.96 -30.91
C ALA A 11 -35.25 -6.67 -32.25
N ASN A 12 -33.92 -6.52 -32.25
CA ASN A 12 -33.06 -6.81 -33.38
C ASN A 12 -31.62 -6.99 -32.92
N LEU A 13 -31.22 -8.24 -32.70
CA LEU A 13 -30.22 -8.98 -33.44
C LEU A 13 -28.88 -8.26 -33.64
N CYS A 14 -27.94 -8.52 -32.73
CA CYS A 14 -26.55 -8.61 -33.13
C CYS A 14 -26.09 -10.05 -32.86
N SER A 15 -25.97 -10.85 -33.90
CA SER A 15 -25.42 -12.20 -33.91
C SER A 15 -23.89 -12.11 -33.88
N CYS A 16 -23.32 -11.88 -32.70
CA CYS A 16 -21.90 -12.13 -32.45
C CYS A 16 -21.72 -13.57 -31.99
N PRO A 17 -20.79 -14.34 -32.57
CA PRO A 17 -20.52 -15.69 -32.11
C PRO A 17 -19.98 -15.62 -30.69
N PHE A 18 -20.71 -16.27 -29.78
CA PHE A 18 -20.33 -16.38 -28.37
C PHE A 18 -19.07 -17.24 -28.27
N ASN A 19 -17.95 -16.62 -27.99
CA ASN A 19 -16.69 -17.32 -27.88
C ASN A 19 -16.54 -17.94 -26.47
N GLU A 20 -16.90 -19.22 -26.36
CA GLU A 20 -16.81 -20.01 -25.11
C GLU A 20 -15.41 -20.03 -24.49
N ASN A 21 -14.35 -19.75 -25.26
CA ASN A 21 -12.99 -19.71 -24.76
C ASN A 21 -12.70 -18.50 -23.86
N ILE A 22 -13.46 -17.40 -23.98
CA ILE A 22 -13.30 -16.22 -23.10
C ILE A 22 -13.83 -16.50 -21.70
N LEU A 23 -14.90 -17.31 -21.59
CA LEU A 23 -15.45 -17.69 -20.27
C LEU A 23 -14.54 -18.67 -19.52
N LYS A 24 -13.85 -19.58 -20.21
CA LYS A 24 -12.91 -20.52 -19.59
C LYS A 24 -11.68 -19.79 -19.03
N THR A 25 -11.10 -18.85 -19.77
CA THR A 25 -9.93 -18.08 -19.32
C THR A 25 -10.25 -17.14 -18.15
N ASN A 26 -11.46 -16.58 -18.10
CA ASN A 26 -11.89 -15.73 -16.99
C ASN A 26 -12.21 -16.54 -15.72
N ASN A 27 -12.76 -17.75 -15.87
CA ASN A 27 -12.98 -18.64 -14.73
C ASN A 27 -11.67 -19.22 -14.17
N GLU A 28 -10.69 -19.56 -15.00
CA GLU A 28 -9.39 -20.03 -14.52
C GLU A 28 -8.61 -18.92 -13.80
N LYS A 29 -8.66 -17.68 -14.29
CA LYS A 29 -8.11 -16.52 -13.56
C LYS A 29 -8.83 -16.25 -12.25
N ALA A 30 -10.16 -16.36 -12.21
CA ALA A 30 -10.95 -16.17 -10.98
C ALA A 30 -10.72 -17.29 -9.95
N ILE A 31 -10.49 -18.53 -10.41
CA ILE A 31 -10.18 -19.68 -9.53
C ILE A 31 -8.75 -19.55 -8.99
N ASN A 32 -7.80 -19.08 -9.77
CA ASN A 32 -6.42 -18.89 -9.33
C ASN A 32 -6.26 -17.72 -8.33
N LEU A 33 -7.14 -16.70 -8.38
CA LEU A 33 -7.19 -15.64 -7.36
C LEU A 33 -7.76 -16.14 -6.00
N LYS A 34 -8.56 -17.22 -5.99
CA LYS A 34 -9.15 -17.78 -4.76
C LYS A 34 -8.25 -18.73 -3.98
N SER A 35 -7.12 -19.16 -4.55
CA SER A 35 -6.19 -20.08 -3.88
C SER A 35 -5.04 -19.38 -3.14
N ARG A 36 -5.05 -18.03 -3.05
CA ARG A 36 -4.12 -17.33 -2.17
C ARG A 36 -4.51 -17.70 -0.74
N LYS A 37 -3.80 -18.68 -0.16
CA LYS A 37 -3.93 -19.09 1.25
C LYS A 37 -3.96 -17.80 2.08
N MET A 38 -5.14 -17.43 2.60
CA MET A 38 -5.22 -16.39 3.62
C MET A 38 -4.42 -16.92 4.80
N THR A 39 -3.20 -16.45 4.94
CA THR A 39 -2.45 -16.67 6.18
C THR A 39 -3.29 -16.08 7.28
N LYS A 40 -3.67 -16.91 8.25
CA LYS A 40 -4.51 -16.49 9.37
C LYS A 40 -3.88 -15.25 10.00
N THR A 41 -4.55 -14.10 9.89
CA THR A 41 -4.09 -12.85 10.46
C THR A 41 -3.78 -13.05 11.94
N LYS A 42 -2.54 -12.80 12.35
CA LYS A 42 -2.14 -12.90 13.74
C LYS A 42 -2.62 -11.62 14.46
N ILE A 43 -3.64 -11.76 15.30
CA ILE A 43 -4.28 -10.61 15.98
C ILE A 43 -3.29 -9.84 16.87
N VAL A 44 -2.36 -10.55 17.51
CA VAL A 44 -1.33 -9.93 18.34
C VAL A 44 0.05 -10.40 17.87
N VAL A 45 0.94 -9.48 17.63
CA VAL A 45 2.35 -9.74 17.35
C VAL A 45 3.17 -9.21 18.52
N HIS A 46 3.75 -10.09 19.31
CA HIS A 46 4.65 -9.67 20.36
C HIS A 46 6.01 -9.25 19.78
N ARG A 47 6.72 -8.33 20.44
CA ARG A 47 8.02 -7.81 19.99
C ARG A 47 9.01 -8.91 19.58
N LYS A 48 9.06 -10.01 20.34
CA LYS A 48 9.94 -11.16 20.08
C LYS A 48 9.58 -11.94 18.80
N ASP A 49 8.33 -11.81 18.33
CA ASP A 49 7.77 -12.53 17.20
C ASP A 49 7.68 -11.65 15.94
N ALA A 50 8.10 -10.36 16.03
CA ALA A 50 8.14 -9.48 14.88
C ALA A 50 9.15 -10.01 13.86
N LEU A 51 8.76 -10.00 12.59
CA LEU A 51 9.65 -10.38 11.50
C LEU A 51 10.68 -9.26 11.28
N LYS A 52 11.94 -9.56 11.57
CA LYS A 52 13.05 -8.62 11.38
C LYS A 52 13.65 -8.78 10.00
N LYS A 53 13.83 -7.67 9.30
CA LYS A 53 14.44 -7.62 7.98
C LYS A 53 15.41 -6.46 7.86
N VAL A 54 16.29 -6.54 6.88
CA VAL A 54 17.05 -5.40 6.37
C VAL A 54 16.59 -5.18 4.93
N PHE A 55 16.09 -3.99 4.66
CA PHE A 55 15.63 -3.60 3.34
C PHE A 55 16.38 -2.36 2.90
N LYS A 56 17.15 -2.47 1.81
CA LYS A 56 17.99 -1.37 1.28
C LYS A 56 18.88 -0.69 2.37
N GLY A 57 19.46 -1.49 3.26
CA GLY A 57 20.34 -1.01 4.32
C GLY A 57 19.64 -0.49 5.58
N VAL A 58 18.32 -0.42 5.59
CA VAL A 58 17.52 -0.02 6.77
C VAL A 58 16.98 -1.26 7.47
N SER A 59 17.19 -1.35 8.78
CA SER A 59 16.61 -2.41 9.60
C SER A 59 15.13 -2.10 9.85
N LEU A 60 14.28 -3.08 9.67
CA LEU A 60 12.84 -2.95 9.93
C LEU A 60 12.28 -4.16 10.68
N ASP A 61 11.28 -3.90 11.50
CA ASP A 61 10.47 -4.90 12.17
C ASP A 61 9.05 -4.87 11.54
N SER A 62 8.67 -5.92 10.79
CA SER A 62 7.26 -6.08 10.37
C SER A 62 6.46 -6.49 11.58
N LEU A 63 5.54 -5.62 11.99
CA LEU A 63 4.75 -5.79 13.20
C LEU A 63 3.42 -6.48 12.89
N ALA A 64 2.30 -5.78 13.05
CA ALA A 64 0.99 -6.35 12.76
C ALA A 64 0.67 -6.28 11.25
N ILE A 65 0.14 -7.38 10.72
CA ILE A 65 -0.26 -7.48 9.31
C ILE A 65 -1.75 -7.83 9.30
N GLY A 66 -2.56 -6.87 8.88
CA GLY A 66 -4.01 -6.99 8.72
C GLY A 66 -4.40 -7.43 7.31
N GLU A 67 -5.69 -7.43 6.99
CA GLU A 67 -6.18 -7.79 5.64
C GLU A 67 -5.86 -6.73 4.59
N LYS A 68 -5.82 -5.46 4.97
CA LYS A 68 -5.69 -4.32 4.06
C LYS A 68 -4.49 -3.43 4.37
N SER A 69 -3.87 -3.60 5.53
CA SER A 69 -2.76 -2.76 5.97
C SER A 69 -1.74 -3.55 6.77
N MET A 70 -0.57 -2.99 6.90
CA MET A 70 0.47 -3.49 7.79
C MET A 70 1.11 -2.35 8.57
N VAL A 71 1.65 -2.68 9.73
CA VAL A 71 2.46 -1.79 10.54
C VAL A 71 3.90 -2.28 10.49
N ALA A 72 4.83 -1.41 10.14
CA ALA A 72 6.26 -1.65 10.17
C ALA A 72 6.94 -0.62 11.07
N LYS A 73 7.96 -1.04 11.83
CA LYS A 73 8.83 -0.12 12.56
C LYS A 73 10.19 -0.08 11.87
N MET A 74 10.56 1.09 11.42
CA MET A 74 11.85 1.37 10.80
C MET A 74 12.85 1.74 11.89
N ASN A 75 14.05 1.13 11.84
CA ASN A 75 15.12 1.42 12.77
C ASN A 75 16.26 2.06 11.96
N TYR A 76 16.37 3.37 12.05
CA TYR A 76 17.31 4.16 11.28
C TYR A 76 18.60 4.45 12.05
N VAL A 77 19.71 4.46 11.34
CA VAL A 77 20.98 4.99 11.83
C VAL A 77 21.35 6.24 11.02
N LYS A 78 22.07 7.16 11.64
CA LYS A 78 22.52 8.40 10.98
C LYS A 78 23.22 8.10 9.66
N GLY A 79 22.85 8.84 8.61
CA GLY A 79 23.38 8.67 7.27
C GLY A 79 22.66 7.61 6.43
N ASN A 80 21.68 6.87 6.98
CA ASN A 80 20.76 6.14 6.14
C ASN A 80 19.95 7.12 5.28
N PHE A 81 19.61 6.70 4.08
CA PHE A 81 18.70 7.46 3.22
C PHE A 81 17.91 6.52 2.33
N ALA A 82 16.67 6.85 2.08
CA ALA A 82 15.91 6.31 0.98
C ALA A 82 15.95 7.32 -0.15
N THR A 83 16.61 6.97 -1.26
CA THR A 83 16.60 7.78 -2.49
C THR A 83 15.17 7.98 -2.97
N THR A 84 14.91 8.99 -3.79
CA THR A 84 13.60 9.21 -4.39
C THR A 84 13.08 7.92 -5.02
N HIS A 85 11.93 7.49 -4.55
CA HIS A 85 11.22 6.30 -5.00
C HIS A 85 9.72 6.49 -4.85
N GLN A 86 8.97 5.58 -5.43
CA GLN A 86 7.51 5.53 -5.28
C GLN A 86 7.05 4.08 -5.18
N HIS A 87 5.90 3.87 -4.60
CA HIS A 87 5.24 2.58 -4.50
C HIS A 87 3.72 2.74 -4.46
N PRO A 88 2.93 1.72 -4.83
CA PRO A 88 1.47 1.86 -4.93
C PRO A 88 0.75 1.98 -3.57
N HIS A 89 1.47 1.79 -2.48
CA HIS A 89 0.92 1.82 -1.14
C HIS A 89 0.82 3.26 -0.63
N GLU A 90 -0.30 3.62 -0.03
CA GLU A 90 -0.38 4.76 0.87
C GLU A 90 0.47 4.48 2.10
N GLN A 91 1.22 5.47 2.55
CA GLN A 91 2.11 5.37 3.72
C GLN A 91 1.78 6.48 4.71
N CYS A 92 1.39 6.09 5.92
CA CYS A 92 1.25 7.02 7.04
C CYS A 92 2.33 6.72 8.07
N GLY A 93 3.14 7.72 8.41
CA GLY A 93 4.26 7.57 9.34
C GLY A 93 4.13 8.40 10.60
N TYR A 94 4.73 7.90 11.69
CA TYR A 94 4.88 8.61 12.96
C TYR A 94 6.31 8.48 13.46
N VAL A 95 6.95 9.61 13.75
CA VAL A 95 8.32 9.66 14.25
C VAL A 95 8.33 9.42 15.76
N ILE A 96 8.93 8.30 16.17
CA ILE A 96 9.10 7.98 17.60
C ILE A 96 10.32 8.74 18.14
N SER A 97 11.43 8.74 17.40
CA SER A 97 12.68 9.38 17.80
C SER A 97 13.54 9.66 16.57
N GLY A 98 14.54 10.54 16.72
CA GLY A 98 15.44 10.94 15.64
C GLY A 98 14.98 12.21 14.92
N GLU A 99 15.73 12.57 13.88
CA GLU A 99 15.45 13.70 12.99
C GLU A 99 15.60 13.28 11.53
N TYR A 100 14.65 13.67 10.69
CA TYR A 100 14.55 13.21 9.33
C TYR A 100 14.15 14.33 8.38
N ARG A 101 14.69 14.32 7.16
CA ARG A 101 14.24 15.21 6.09
C ARG A 101 13.39 14.43 5.11
N LEU A 102 12.11 14.76 5.06
CA LEU A 102 11.15 14.20 4.13
C LEU A 102 11.00 15.14 2.93
N LYS A 103 11.14 14.58 1.72
CA LYS A 103 10.78 15.26 0.47
C LYS A 103 9.69 14.48 -0.23
N VAL A 104 8.64 15.18 -0.70
CA VAL A 104 7.52 14.58 -1.43
C VAL A 104 7.22 15.44 -2.64
N GLU A 105 7.12 14.82 -3.82
CA GLU A 105 6.81 15.49 -5.07
C GLU A 105 5.32 15.36 -5.37
N ILE A 106 4.56 16.45 -5.19
CA ILE A 106 3.15 16.54 -5.54
C ILE A 106 2.92 17.62 -6.60
N PRO A 107 1.88 17.50 -7.45
CA PRO A 107 1.68 18.44 -8.58
C PRO A 107 1.55 19.89 -8.17
N GLU A 108 0.94 20.16 -7.02
CA GLU A 108 0.63 21.50 -6.54
C GLU A 108 1.83 22.15 -5.85
N GLU A 109 2.62 21.38 -5.14
CA GLU A 109 3.73 21.87 -4.31
C GLU A 109 4.70 20.75 -3.95
N ASN A 110 6.01 20.97 -4.09
CA ASN A 110 7.01 20.06 -3.57
C ASN A 110 7.22 20.30 -2.08
N ILE A 111 7.06 19.25 -1.29
CA ILE A 111 7.30 19.28 0.15
C ILE A 111 8.78 18.96 0.40
N ASP A 112 9.44 19.76 1.23
CA ASP A 112 10.80 19.54 1.74
C ASP A 112 10.83 20.03 3.20
N ILE A 113 10.72 19.10 4.16
CA ILE A 113 10.51 19.43 5.57
C ILE A 113 11.35 18.54 6.49
N LEU A 114 11.79 19.11 7.62
CA LEU A 114 12.37 18.37 8.72
C LEU A 114 11.25 17.84 9.62
N LEU A 115 11.39 16.58 10.03
CA LEU A 115 10.50 15.88 10.94
C LEU A 115 11.26 15.55 12.22
N HIS A 116 10.60 15.75 13.35
CA HIS A 116 11.11 15.46 14.68
C HIS A 116 10.22 14.47 15.41
N ALA A 117 10.69 13.96 16.55
CA ALA A 117 9.89 13.08 17.40
C ALA A 117 8.52 13.71 17.72
N GLY A 118 7.44 12.96 17.48
CA GLY A 118 6.06 13.40 17.61
C GLY A 118 5.39 13.85 16.31
N ASP A 119 6.16 14.12 15.25
CA ASP A 119 5.62 14.48 13.96
C ASP A 119 5.05 13.26 13.22
N SER A 120 4.12 13.51 12.32
CA SER A 120 3.51 12.49 11.46
C SER A 120 3.37 12.98 10.03
N TYR A 121 3.27 12.04 9.10
CA TYR A 121 3.12 12.31 7.68
C TYR A 121 2.19 11.30 7.00
N ALA A 122 1.63 11.69 5.87
CA ALA A 122 0.86 10.81 5.00
C ALA A 122 1.30 11.03 3.56
N ILE A 123 1.72 9.95 2.90
CA ILE A 123 2.19 9.96 1.51
C ILE A 123 1.21 9.12 0.69
N PRO A 124 0.49 9.73 -0.28
CA PRO A 124 -0.40 8.98 -1.16
C PRO A 124 0.35 7.94 -1.99
N GLY A 125 -0.33 6.87 -2.38
CA GLY A 125 0.26 5.85 -3.25
C GLY A 125 0.74 6.43 -4.58
N ASN A 126 1.84 5.88 -5.10
CA ASN A 126 2.52 6.30 -6.34
C ASN A 126 3.07 7.74 -6.31
N THR A 127 3.25 8.33 -5.14
CA THR A 127 3.84 9.66 -4.98
C THR A 127 5.35 9.53 -4.79
N PRO A 128 6.18 10.18 -5.64
CA PRO A 128 7.63 10.17 -5.46
C PRO A 128 8.03 10.85 -4.15
N HIS A 129 8.86 10.17 -3.37
CA HIS A 129 9.33 10.69 -2.10
C HIS A 129 10.72 10.15 -1.74
N SER A 130 11.42 10.88 -0.88
CA SER A 130 12.71 10.48 -0.31
C SER A 130 12.75 10.77 1.19
N PHE A 131 13.62 10.05 1.89
CA PHE A 131 13.74 10.14 3.34
C PHE A 131 15.23 10.09 3.71
N GLU A 132 15.74 11.18 4.28
CA GLU A 132 17.12 11.32 4.73
C GLU A 132 17.17 11.30 6.25
N VAL A 133 18.10 10.54 6.83
CA VAL A 133 18.25 10.40 8.27
C VAL A 133 19.33 11.37 8.77
N ILE A 134 18.91 12.46 9.39
CA ILE A 134 19.79 13.47 10.00
C ILE A 134 20.30 12.98 11.35
N GLU A 135 19.37 12.47 12.17
CA GLU A 135 19.66 11.79 13.44
C GLU A 135 18.94 10.45 13.47
N GLY A 136 19.68 9.40 13.85
CA GLY A 136 19.14 8.04 13.91
C GLY A 136 18.05 7.89 14.95
N GLY A 137 17.12 6.98 14.72
CA GLY A 137 15.98 6.75 15.61
C GLY A 137 14.97 5.76 15.01
N GLU A 138 13.75 5.85 15.46
CA GLU A 138 12.68 4.93 15.12
C GLU A 138 11.48 5.67 14.52
N VAL A 139 10.91 5.09 13.47
CA VAL A 139 9.67 5.55 12.82
C VAL A 139 8.73 4.36 12.70
N VAL A 140 7.45 4.57 12.96
CA VAL A 140 6.41 3.60 12.63
C VAL A 140 5.73 4.04 11.35
N ASP A 141 5.66 3.12 10.38
CA ASP A 141 4.93 3.28 9.13
C ASP A 141 3.74 2.32 9.06
N VAL A 142 2.62 2.81 8.60
CA VAL A 142 1.44 2.03 8.23
C VAL A 142 1.29 2.09 6.72
N PHE A 143 1.26 0.92 6.07
CA PHE A 143 1.09 0.80 4.62
C PHE A 143 -0.27 0.23 4.27
N THR A 144 -0.92 0.78 3.25
CA THR A 144 -2.18 0.28 2.69
C THR A 144 -2.09 0.30 1.15
N PRO A 145 -2.24 -0.86 0.46
CA PRO A 145 -2.26 -2.22 1.01
C PRO A 145 -0.93 -2.62 1.66
N GLN A 146 -0.85 -3.86 2.13
CA GLN A 146 0.36 -4.43 2.72
C GLN A 146 1.53 -4.43 1.72
N ARG A 147 2.73 -4.18 2.18
CA ARG A 147 3.96 -4.29 1.39
C ARG A 147 4.47 -5.73 1.39
N GLU A 148 4.32 -6.42 0.27
CA GLU A 148 4.77 -7.82 0.14
C GLU A 148 6.30 -7.95 0.24
N ASP A 149 7.04 -6.93 -0.16
CA ASP A 149 8.50 -6.87 -0.06
C ASP A 149 9.02 -6.71 1.38
N TYR A 150 8.13 -6.45 2.33
CA TYR A 150 8.43 -6.40 3.77
C TYR A 150 8.05 -7.69 4.52
N LEU A 151 7.48 -8.69 3.82
CA LEU A 151 7.03 -9.97 4.37
C LEU A 151 8.03 -11.12 4.18
#